data_bcbf83a56f7d9995b0e823df5b12e2eb
#
_entry.id   bcbf83a56f7d9995b0e823df5b12e2eb
#
_cell.length_a   1.000
_cell.length_b   1.000
_cell.length_c   1.000
_cell.angle_alpha   90.00
_cell.angle_beta   90.00
_cell.angle_gamma   90.00
#
_symmetry.space_group_name_H-M   'P 1'
#
loop_
_entity.id
_entity.type
_entity.pdbx_description
1 polymer ?
#
loop_
_entity_poly.entity_id
_entity_poly.type
_entity_poly.pdbx_seq_one_letter_code
_entity_poly.pdbx_strand_id
1 'polypeptide(L)'
;MNRRSFLVAIAGVSLDARSSPSPSRTPGERLAEAARAQVGVTTSYDPRYTRLSYPGGDVNRSTGVCADVIIRAFRDGLHLDLQKLVHEEMSRHFDAYPSRRVWGVHAPDASIDHRRVLNLQTYFEREGATVWKAAIPTPGDKFPKPLAVGDIVTWLLDARLPHIGILVSPSLVVHNIGRGTEESALDEFSPHRAVAHYRWPSAI
;
A
#
# COMPACT_ATOMS: atom_id res chain seq x y z
N MET A 1 -12.81 69.08 -49.69
CA MET A 1 -11.94 67.85 -49.76
C MET A 1 -12.07 67.13 -48.41
N ASN A 2 -13.01 66.12 -48.34
CA ASN A 2 -13.29 65.36 -47.12
C ASN A 2 -12.54 64.05 -47.17
N ARG A 3 -11.59 63.88 -46.23
CA ARG A 3 -10.94 62.56 -45.98
C ARG A 3 -11.80 61.81 -44.96
N ARG A 4 -12.44 60.75 -45.38
CA ARG A 4 -13.10 59.78 -44.50
C ARG A 4 -12.07 58.74 -44.04
N SER A 5 -11.71 58.73 -42.78
CA SER A 5 -10.93 57.68 -42.17
C SER A 5 -11.82 56.47 -41.86
N PHE A 6 -11.48 55.29 -42.40
CA PHE A 6 -12.10 54.02 -42.03
C PHE A 6 -11.33 53.43 -40.85
N LEU A 7 -12.01 53.26 -39.71
CA LEU A 7 -11.52 52.46 -38.61
C LEU A 7 -11.88 50.99 -38.84
N VAL A 8 -10.88 50.16 -38.99
CA VAL A 8 -11.06 48.68 -39.04
C VAL A 8 -10.97 48.17 -37.58
N ALA A 9 -12.08 47.69 -37.06
CA ALA A 9 -12.10 47.00 -35.77
C ALA A 9 -11.66 45.54 -35.93
N ILE A 10 -10.53 45.20 -35.37
CA ILE A 10 -10.04 43.79 -35.29
C ILE A 10 -10.70 43.18 -34.04
N ALA A 11 -11.69 42.31 -34.28
CA ALA A 11 -12.26 41.47 -33.19
C ALA A 11 -11.24 40.39 -32.82
N GLY A 12 -10.63 40.52 -31.64
CA GLY A 12 -9.77 39.50 -31.05
C GLY A 12 -10.64 38.32 -30.59
N VAL A 13 -10.46 37.16 -31.23
CA VAL A 13 -11.04 35.90 -30.76
C VAL A 13 -10.13 35.37 -29.66
N SER A 14 -10.56 35.49 -28.40
CA SER A 14 -9.91 34.83 -27.27
C SER A 14 -10.20 33.33 -27.33
N LEU A 15 -9.20 32.52 -27.66
CA LEU A 15 -9.28 31.07 -27.47
C LEU A 15 -9.17 30.77 -25.96
N ASP A 16 -10.30 30.49 -25.34
CA ASP A 16 -10.33 29.85 -24.02
C ASP A 16 -9.76 28.44 -24.16
N ALA A 17 -8.50 28.27 -23.75
CA ALA A 17 -7.89 26.96 -23.60
C ALA A 17 -8.58 26.23 -22.45
N ARG A 18 -9.62 25.45 -22.78
CA ARG A 18 -10.23 24.53 -21.81
C ARG A 18 -9.17 23.50 -21.41
N SER A 19 -8.62 23.66 -20.22
CA SER A 19 -7.78 22.63 -19.59
C SER A 19 -8.62 21.37 -19.46
N SER A 20 -8.28 20.34 -20.21
CA SER A 20 -8.86 19.01 -20.05
C SER A 20 -8.59 18.53 -18.63
N PRO A 21 -9.58 17.99 -17.89
CA PRO A 21 -9.35 17.47 -16.56
C PRO A 21 -8.30 16.34 -16.65
N SER A 22 -7.24 16.44 -15.86
CA SER A 22 -6.27 15.35 -15.73
C SER A 22 -7.01 14.08 -15.31
N PRO A 23 -6.72 12.92 -15.90
CA PRO A 23 -7.36 11.67 -15.54
C PRO A 23 -7.21 11.43 -14.03
N SER A 24 -8.31 11.09 -13.37
CA SER A 24 -8.28 10.78 -11.94
C SER A 24 -7.40 9.56 -11.71
N ARG A 25 -6.47 9.66 -10.74
CA ARG A 25 -5.57 8.55 -10.38
C ARG A 25 -6.37 7.34 -9.90
N THR A 26 -5.94 6.17 -10.35
CA THR A 26 -6.49 4.89 -9.88
C THR A 26 -6.17 4.66 -8.39
N PRO A 27 -6.92 3.81 -7.68
CA PRO A 27 -6.58 3.43 -6.31
C PRO A 27 -5.15 2.89 -6.16
N GLY A 28 -4.68 2.09 -7.11
CA GLY A 28 -3.31 1.58 -7.12
C GLY A 28 -2.25 2.67 -7.24
N GLU A 29 -2.45 3.66 -8.12
CA GLU A 29 -1.56 4.81 -8.25
C GLU A 29 -1.52 5.66 -6.97
N ARG A 30 -2.67 5.85 -6.30
CA ARG A 30 -2.72 6.55 -5.02
C ARG A 30 -2.00 5.80 -3.91
N LEU A 31 -2.15 4.46 -3.84
CA LEU A 31 -1.40 3.62 -2.89
C LEU A 31 0.11 3.73 -3.13
N ALA A 32 0.56 3.61 -4.37
CA ALA A 32 1.97 3.69 -4.73
C ALA A 32 2.58 5.06 -4.40
N GLU A 33 1.86 6.15 -4.69
CA GLU A 33 2.28 7.50 -4.36
C GLU A 33 2.40 7.70 -2.84
N ALA A 34 1.40 7.26 -2.08
CA ALA A 34 1.41 7.35 -0.62
C ALA A 34 2.48 6.46 0.02
N ALA A 35 2.82 5.33 -0.61
CA ALA A 35 3.96 4.51 -0.18
C ALA A 35 5.29 5.24 -0.42
N ARG A 36 5.50 5.81 -1.62
CA ARG A 36 6.71 6.58 -1.95
C ARG A 36 6.90 7.80 -1.05
N ALA A 37 5.82 8.47 -0.66
CA ALA A 37 5.88 9.63 0.22
C ALA A 37 6.43 9.31 1.63
N GLN A 38 6.56 8.03 1.99
CA GLN A 38 7.14 7.61 3.26
C GLN A 38 8.67 7.44 3.21
N VAL A 39 9.26 7.39 2.00
CA VAL A 39 10.72 7.31 1.81
C VAL A 39 11.36 8.59 2.35
N GLY A 40 12.35 8.46 3.24
CA GLY A 40 12.97 9.59 3.92
C GLY A 40 12.17 10.16 5.11
N VAL A 41 10.89 9.79 5.27
CA VAL A 41 10.06 10.13 6.44
C VAL A 41 10.17 9.06 7.52
N THR A 42 9.95 7.80 7.16
CA THR A 42 10.19 6.66 8.05
C THR A 42 11.65 6.23 7.87
N THR A 43 12.49 6.58 8.84
CA THR A 43 13.96 6.44 8.73
C THR A 43 14.51 5.31 9.60
N SER A 44 13.65 4.59 10.34
CA SER A 44 14.08 3.48 11.19
C SER A 44 13.03 2.38 11.29
N TYR A 45 13.49 1.17 11.63
CA TYR A 45 12.64 0.00 11.87
C TYR A 45 12.45 -0.20 13.36
N ASP A 46 11.18 -0.21 13.82
CA ASP A 46 10.86 -0.43 15.24
C ASP A 46 9.70 -1.44 15.39
N PRO A 47 10.01 -2.69 15.74
CA PRO A 47 9.00 -3.74 15.92
C PRO A 47 8.38 -3.77 17.31
N ARG A 48 8.75 -2.87 18.22
CA ARG A 48 8.27 -2.88 19.60
C ARG A 48 6.75 -2.68 19.65
N TYR A 49 6.12 -3.37 20.58
CA TYR A 49 4.72 -3.16 20.88
C TYR A 49 4.51 -1.74 21.40
N THR A 50 3.53 -1.05 20.86
CA THR A 50 3.09 0.27 21.32
C THR A 50 1.58 0.27 21.41
N ARG A 51 1.04 0.70 22.55
CA ARG A 51 -0.41 0.91 22.67
C ARG A 51 -0.82 2.10 21.82
N LEU A 52 -1.73 1.87 20.90
CA LEU A 52 -2.22 2.86 19.95
C LEU A 52 -3.64 3.31 20.31
N SER A 53 -3.98 4.54 19.96
CA SER A 53 -5.37 4.97 19.93
C SER A 53 -6.16 4.14 18.90
N TYR A 54 -7.46 4.07 19.07
CA TYR A 54 -8.36 3.37 18.17
C TYR A 54 -9.64 4.18 17.95
N PRO A 55 -10.13 4.33 16.70
CA PRO A 55 -9.45 4.03 15.45
C PRO A 55 -8.35 5.06 15.10
N GLY A 56 -7.62 4.82 14.01
CA GLY A 56 -6.68 5.79 13.42
C GLY A 56 -5.32 5.88 14.12
N GLY A 57 -5.01 4.95 15.03
CA GLY A 57 -3.71 4.95 15.72
C GLY A 57 -2.54 4.68 14.76
N ASP A 58 -1.41 5.31 15.04
CA ASP A 58 -0.14 5.11 14.33
C ASP A 58 1.02 5.25 15.32
N VAL A 59 2.12 4.59 15.03
CA VAL A 59 3.40 4.88 15.70
C VAL A 59 3.99 6.17 15.12
N ASN A 60 5.02 6.73 15.76
CA ASN A 60 5.70 7.91 15.22
C ASN A 60 6.11 7.62 13.76
N ARG A 61 5.80 8.53 12.83
CA ARG A 61 6.06 8.32 11.39
C ARG A 61 7.55 8.23 11.03
N SER A 62 8.45 8.69 11.90
CA SER A 62 9.89 8.47 11.71
C SER A 62 10.31 7.02 11.91
N THR A 63 9.44 6.19 12.52
CA THR A 63 9.67 4.76 12.78
C THR A 63 8.56 3.91 12.19
N GLY A 64 8.79 2.62 12.04
CA GLY A 64 7.75 1.68 11.61
C GLY A 64 8.32 0.33 11.21
N VAL A 65 7.44 -0.61 10.90
CA VAL A 65 7.75 -1.90 10.31
C VAL A 65 7.23 -1.98 8.87
N CYS A 66 7.48 -3.08 8.16
CA CYS A 66 6.99 -3.25 6.79
C CYS A 66 5.45 -3.10 6.67
N ALA A 67 4.69 -3.57 7.65
CA ALA A 67 3.23 -3.41 7.68
C ALA A 67 2.80 -1.94 7.80
N ASP A 68 3.56 -1.09 8.52
CA ASP A 68 3.21 0.33 8.67
C ASP A 68 3.28 1.08 7.33
N VAL A 69 4.13 0.64 6.39
CA VAL A 69 4.15 1.18 5.01
C VAL A 69 2.79 0.98 4.34
N ILE A 70 2.22 -0.22 4.48
CA ILE A 70 0.91 -0.57 3.90
C ILE A 70 -0.20 0.23 4.58
N ILE A 71 -0.23 0.22 5.92
CA ILE A 71 -1.24 0.90 6.74
C ILE A 71 -1.32 2.40 6.39
N ARG A 72 -0.17 3.04 6.31
CA ARG A 72 -0.06 4.47 5.98
C ARG A 72 -0.41 4.74 4.52
N ALA A 73 -0.02 3.87 3.58
CA ALA A 73 -0.40 4.03 2.19
C ALA A 73 -1.93 3.93 1.99
N PHE A 74 -2.62 3.03 2.69
CA PHE A 74 -4.08 2.95 2.68
C PHE A 74 -4.72 4.19 3.29
N ARG A 75 -4.20 4.66 4.41
CA ARG A 75 -4.72 5.86 5.10
C ARG A 75 -4.55 7.12 4.27
N ASP A 76 -3.34 7.37 3.77
CA ASP A 76 -2.98 8.61 3.09
C ASP A 76 -3.45 8.61 1.63
N GLY A 77 -3.42 7.45 0.95
CA GLY A 77 -3.79 7.30 -0.46
C GLY A 77 -5.27 7.01 -0.70
N LEU A 78 -5.91 6.22 0.17
CA LEU A 78 -7.28 5.76 -0.03
C LEU A 78 -8.26 6.26 1.05
N HIS A 79 -7.78 6.94 2.10
CA HIS A 79 -8.56 7.33 3.28
C HIS A 79 -9.20 6.13 4.01
N LEU A 80 -8.53 4.97 3.96
CA LEU A 80 -8.96 3.73 4.61
C LEU A 80 -8.08 3.44 5.83
N ASP A 81 -8.70 3.19 6.97
CA ASP A 81 -8.00 2.84 8.20
C ASP A 81 -7.91 1.32 8.37
N LEU A 82 -6.77 0.74 7.96
CA LEU A 82 -6.54 -0.70 8.09
C LEU A 82 -6.51 -1.16 9.56
N GLN A 83 -6.19 -0.29 10.54
CA GLN A 83 -6.32 -0.65 11.95
C GLN A 83 -7.77 -1.00 12.27
N LYS A 84 -8.70 -0.12 11.88
CA LYS A 84 -10.13 -0.31 12.10
C LYS A 84 -10.66 -1.52 11.34
N LEU A 85 -10.38 -1.59 10.05
CA LEU A 85 -10.90 -2.63 9.16
C LEU A 85 -10.45 -4.04 9.60
N VAL A 86 -9.15 -4.22 9.88
CA VAL A 86 -8.60 -5.50 10.35
C VAL A 86 -9.15 -5.86 11.72
N HIS A 87 -9.20 -4.91 12.67
CA HIS A 87 -9.68 -5.18 14.03
C HIS A 87 -11.16 -5.58 14.04
N GLU A 88 -12.00 -4.89 13.28
CA GLU A 88 -13.44 -5.20 13.21
C GLU A 88 -13.69 -6.55 12.52
N GLU A 89 -12.92 -6.88 11.48
CA GLU A 89 -13.02 -8.16 10.80
C GLU A 89 -12.54 -9.30 11.71
N MET A 90 -11.39 -9.14 12.36
CA MET A 90 -10.87 -10.10 13.32
C MET A 90 -11.80 -10.30 14.52
N SER A 91 -12.48 -9.25 14.99
CA SER A 91 -13.44 -9.36 16.09
C SER A 91 -14.63 -10.27 15.75
N ARG A 92 -15.01 -10.32 14.48
CA ARG A 92 -16.08 -11.21 13.99
C ARG A 92 -15.59 -12.61 13.63
N HIS A 93 -14.33 -12.75 13.24
CA HIS A 93 -13.78 -13.97 12.62
C HIS A 93 -12.38 -14.34 13.15
N PHE A 94 -12.14 -14.19 14.46
CA PHE A 94 -10.81 -14.35 15.06
C PHE A 94 -10.14 -15.70 14.73
N ASP A 95 -10.91 -16.78 14.69
CA ASP A 95 -10.39 -18.12 14.42
C ASP A 95 -9.92 -18.32 12.96
N ALA A 96 -10.31 -17.43 12.04
CA ALA A 96 -9.80 -17.42 10.67
C ALA A 96 -8.35 -16.86 10.59
N TYR A 97 -7.92 -16.11 11.60
CA TYR A 97 -6.61 -15.49 11.64
C TYR A 97 -5.57 -16.39 12.32
N PRO A 98 -4.30 -16.29 11.93
CA PRO A 98 -3.24 -17.13 12.49
C PRO A 98 -2.83 -16.73 13.92
N SER A 99 -3.45 -15.70 14.49
CA SER A 99 -3.03 -15.04 15.73
C SER A 99 -2.95 -15.99 16.92
N ARG A 100 -3.92 -16.88 17.10
CA ARG A 100 -3.88 -17.90 18.17
C ARG A 100 -2.72 -18.88 17.95
N ARG A 101 -2.57 -19.40 16.74
CA ARG A 101 -1.57 -20.42 16.41
C ARG A 101 -0.15 -19.88 16.41
N VAL A 102 0.06 -18.64 15.95
CA VAL A 102 1.41 -18.08 15.76
C VAL A 102 1.90 -17.33 17.01
N TRP A 103 1.01 -16.60 17.71
CA TRP A 103 1.39 -15.76 18.84
C TRP A 103 0.74 -16.14 20.16
N GLY A 104 -0.09 -17.21 20.21
CA GLY A 104 -0.74 -17.67 21.43
C GLY A 104 -1.76 -16.70 22.01
N VAL A 105 -2.23 -15.72 21.23
CA VAL A 105 -3.22 -14.73 21.69
C VAL A 105 -4.65 -15.26 21.51
N HIS A 106 -5.56 -14.86 22.39
CA HIS A 106 -6.91 -15.39 22.45
C HIS A 106 -8.00 -14.38 22.07
N ALA A 107 -7.63 -13.14 21.83
CA ALA A 107 -8.53 -12.08 21.43
C ALA A 107 -7.80 -11.09 20.51
N PRO A 108 -8.54 -10.32 19.66
CA PRO A 108 -7.96 -9.24 18.86
C PRO A 108 -7.36 -8.14 19.72
N ASP A 109 -6.26 -7.56 19.26
CA ASP A 109 -5.61 -6.39 19.85
C ASP A 109 -5.45 -5.29 18.78
N ALA A 110 -6.26 -4.23 18.89
CA ALA A 110 -6.27 -3.12 17.97
C ALA A 110 -4.91 -2.40 17.83
N SER A 111 -4.00 -2.56 18.79
CA SER A 111 -2.69 -1.92 18.75
C SER A 111 -1.66 -2.65 17.89
N ILE A 112 -1.87 -3.96 17.59
CA ILE A 112 -0.83 -4.75 16.95
C ILE A 112 -1.33 -5.60 15.78
N ASP A 113 -2.60 -5.99 15.73
CA ASP A 113 -3.09 -6.99 14.78
C ASP A 113 -2.92 -6.56 13.32
N HIS A 114 -3.21 -5.30 12.99
CA HIS A 114 -3.01 -4.72 11.67
C HIS A 114 -1.52 -4.54 11.30
N ARG A 115 -0.60 -4.56 12.28
CA ARG A 115 0.84 -4.45 12.09
C ARG A 115 1.54 -5.80 11.88
N ARG A 116 0.77 -6.90 11.84
CA ARG A 116 1.25 -8.26 11.62
C ARG A 116 1.00 -8.68 10.17
N VAL A 117 2.06 -8.95 9.41
CA VAL A 117 1.97 -9.32 7.98
C VAL A 117 1.01 -10.47 7.75
N LEU A 118 1.06 -11.53 8.58
CA LEU A 118 0.18 -12.70 8.41
C LEU A 118 -1.30 -12.36 8.62
N ASN A 119 -1.61 -11.39 9.48
CA ASN A 119 -2.98 -10.92 9.65
C ASN A 119 -3.43 -10.06 8.46
N LEU A 120 -2.55 -9.20 7.93
CA LEU A 120 -2.85 -8.45 6.69
C LEU A 120 -3.08 -9.38 5.50
N GLN A 121 -2.27 -10.45 5.35
CA GLN A 121 -2.49 -11.47 4.33
C GLN A 121 -3.88 -12.08 4.46
N THR A 122 -4.25 -12.54 5.67
CA THR A 122 -5.57 -13.12 5.92
C THR A 122 -6.69 -12.12 5.63
N TYR A 123 -6.51 -10.86 6.03
CA TYR A 123 -7.47 -9.80 5.75
C TYR A 123 -7.67 -9.60 4.24
N PHE A 124 -6.60 -9.42 3.48
CA PHE A 124 -6.68 -9.24 2.02
C PHE A 124 -7.27 -10.45 1.30
N GLU A 125 -6.97 -11.67 1.77
CA GLU A 125 -7.59 -12.89 1.23
C GLU A 125 -9.11 -12.91 1.45
N ARG A 126 -9.56 -12.53 2.63
CA ARG A 126 -10.98 -12.52 2.99
C ARG A 126 -11.75 -11.39 2.31
N GLU A 127 -11.10 -10.27 2.05
CA GLU A 127 -11.65 -9.16 1.22
C GLU A 127 -11.61 -9.45 -0.29
N GLY A 128 -11.18 -10.63 -0.71
CA GLY A 128 -11.16 -11.01 -2.12
C GLY A 128 -10.09 -10.31 -2.96
N ALA A 129 -9.09 -9.71 -2.32
CA ALA A 129 -8.01 -8.98 -3.00
C ALA A 129 -6.93 -9.89 -3.61
N THR A 130 -7.00 -11.20 -3.42
CA THR A 130 -5.97 -12.14 -3.88
C THR A 130 -5.94 -12.23 -5.40
N VAL A 131 -4.80 -11.89 -5.99
CA VAL A 131 -4.50 -12.12 -7.42
C VAL A 131 -3.77 -13.45 -7.60
N TRP A 132 -2.84 -13.75 -6.70
CA TRP A 132 -2.10 -15.00 -6.69
C TRP A 132 -1.59 -15.32 -5.28
N LYS A 133 -1.50 -16.60 -4.98
CA LYS A 133 -0.89 -17.13 -3.75
C LYS A 133 -0.16 -18.43 -4.06
N ALA A 134 1.06 -18.57 -3.56
CA ALA A 134 1.83 -19.80 -3.67
C ALA A 134 1.15 -20.92 -2.85
N ALA A 135 0.98 -22.09 -3.43
CA ALA A 135 0.52 -23.27 -2.68
C ALA A 135 1.56 -23.70 -1.64
N ILE A 136 2.83 -23.71 -2.04
CA ILE A 136 4.00 -23.95 -1.18
C ILE A 136 5.06 -22.97 -1.63
N PRO A 137 5.36 -21.90 -0.85
CA PRO A 137 6.38 -20.94 -1.23
C PRO A 137 7.77 -21.59 -1.26
N THR A 138 8.48 -21.48 -2.39
CA THR A 138 9.83 -22.02 -2.58
C THR A 138 10.85 -20.92 -2.86
N PRO A 139 12.15 -21.12 -2.53
CA PRO A 139 13.17 -20.13 -2.87
C PRO A 139 13.25 -19.91 -4.39
N GLY A 140 13.31 -18.65 -4.80
CA GLY A 140 13.35 -18.27 -6.20
C GLY A 140 11.99 -18.17 -6.89
N ASP A 141 10.87 -18.45 -6.18
CA ASP A 141 9.52 -18.20 -6.71
C ASP A 141 9.36 -16.73 -7.06
N LYS A 142 8.73 -16.48 -8.20
CA LYS A 142 8.43 -15.13 -8.70
C LYS A 142 6.92 -14.91 -8.73
N PHE A 143 6.52 -13.67 -8.51
CA PHE A 143 5.12 -13.28 -8.72
C PHE A 143 4.77 -13.43 -10.19
N PRO A 144 3.64 -14.07 -10.53
CA PRO A 144 3.16 -14.12 -11.91
C PRO A 144 2.80 -12.72 -12.40
N LYS A 145 3.04 -12.49 -13.68
CA LYS A 145 2.65 -11.24 -14.35
C LYS A 145 1.20 -11.35 -14.87
N PRO A 146 0.50 -10.22 -15.08
CA PRO A 146 1.00 -8.86 -14.97
C PRO A 146 0.98 -8.31 -13.55
N LEU A 147 2.06 -7.65 -13.15
CA LEU A 147 2.15 -6.82 -11.95
C LEU A 147 1.72 -5.39 -12.29
N ALA A 148 1.00 -4.74 -11.40
CA ALA A 148 0.53 -3.37 -11.58
C ALA A 148 1.01 -2.45 -10.44
N VAL A 149 1.01 -1.17 -10.71
CA VAL A 149 1.26 -0.13 -9.70
C VAL A 149 0.19 -0.22 -8.61
N GLY A 150 0.61 -0.20 -7.35
CA GLY A 150 -0.27 -0.33 -6.19
C GLY A 150 -0.56 -1.76 -5.76
N ASP A 151 -0.06 -2.77 -6.48
CA ASP A 151 -0.16 -4.16 -6.03
C ASP A 151 0.63 -4.34 -4.73
N ILE A 152 0.06 -5.14 -3.83
CA ILE A 152 0.68 -5.51 -2.55
C ILE A 152 1.29 -6.89 -2.72
N VAL A 153 2.56 -7.03 -2.36
CA VAL A 153 3.29 -8.28 -2.50
C VAL A 153 3.89 -8.71 -1.17
N THR A 154 3.92 -10.01 -0.94
CA THR A 154 4.44 -10.58 0.32
C THR A 154 5.45 -11.67 0.06
N TRP A 155 6.44 -11.75 0.94
CA TRP A 155 7.53 -12.73 0.91
C TRP A 155 7.68 -13.43 2.25
N LEU A 156 8.42 -14.51 2.22
CA LEU A 156 9.02 -15.14 3.38
C LEU A 156 10.53 -15.00 3.25
N LEU A 157 11.10 -14.02 3.95
CA LEU A 157 12.55 -13.78 3.98
C LEU A 157 13.23 -14.88 4.79
N ASP A 158 14.38 -15.38 4.29
CA ASP A 158 15.15 -16.44 4.93
C ASP A 158 14.27 -17.62 5.39
N ALA A 159 13.26 -17.94 4.58
CA ALA A 159 12.28 -19.00 4.78
C ALA A 159 11.41 -18.90 6.07
N ARG A 160 11.42 -17.79 6.79
CA ARG A 160 10.69 -17.67 8.07
C ARG A 160 10.15 -16.30 8.43
N LEU A 161 10.72 -15.20 7.93
CA LEU A 161 10.30 -13.85 8.30
C LEU A 161 9.28 -13.30 7.29
N PRO A 162 7.99 -13.17 7.64
CA PRO A 162 7.00 -12.56 6.74
C PRO A 162 7.34 -11.10 6.46
N HIS A 163 7.30 -10.72 5.19
CA HIS A 163 7.56 -9.37 4.72
C HIS A 163 6.51 -8.91 3.72
N ILE A 164 6.30 -7.61 3.61
CA ILE A 164 5.26 -7.01 2.76
C ILE A 164 5.74 -5.68 2.19
N GLY A 165 5.31 -5.37 0.97
CA GLY A 165 5.58 -4.11 0.29
C GLY A 165 4.52 -3.76 -0.74
N ILE A 166 4.58 -2.54 -1.29
CA ILE A 166 3.70 -2.03 -2.34
C ILE A 166 4.51 -1.78 -3.61
N LEU A 167 4.06 -2.32 -4.74
CA LEU A 167 4.66 -2.05 -6.04
C LEU A 167 4.37 -0.61 -6.47
N VAL A 168 5.43 0.12 -6.76
CA VAL A 168 5.36 1.49 -7.28
C VAL A 168 5.68 1.55 -8.78
N SER A 169 6.16 0.43 -9.31
CA SER A 169 6.18 0.07 -10.73
C SER A 169 6.17 -1.46 -10.84
N PRO A 170 6.06 -2.06 -12.04
CA PRO A 170 6.16 -3.52 -12.20
C PRO A 170 7.50 -4.14 -11.76
N SER A 171 8.51 -3.33 -11.46
CA SER A 171 9.86 -3.76 -11.06
C SER A 171 10.41 -3.11 -9.79
N LEU A 172 9.65 -2.20 -9.16
CA LEU A 172 10.08 -1.48 -7.96
C LEU A 172 9.04 -1.63 -6.85
N VAL A 173 9.51 -1.84 -5.63
CA VAL A 173 8.69 -2.02 -4.43
C VAL A 173 9.12 -1.04 -3.34
N VAL A 174 8.15 -0.44 -2.65
CA VAL A 174 8.39 0.32 -1.42
C VAL A 174 8.07 -0.56 -0.23
N HIS A 175 9.01 -0.65 0.69
CA HIS A 175 8.93 -1.47 1.90
C HIS A 175 9.83 -0.89 3.02
N ASN A 176 9.86 -1.55 4.19
CA ASN A 176 10.82 -1.27 5.26
C ASN A 176 11.37 -2.61 5.79
N ILE A 177 12.67 -2.85 5.61
CA ILE A 177 13.35 -4.09 6.00
C ILE A 177 14.43 -3.88 7.09
N GLY A 178 14.41 -2.73 7.78
CA GLY A 178 15.34 -2.48 8.89
C GLY A 178 16.01 -1.10 8.88
N ARG A 179 16.06 -0.42 7.74
CA ARG A 179 16.75 0.88 7.59
C ARG A 179 15.81 2.07 7.43
N GLY A 180 14.51 1.85 7.59
CA GLY A 180 13.46 2.79 7.25
C GLY A 180 12.77 2.41 5.94
N THR A 181 11.80 3.23 5.52
CA THR A 181 11.09 3.00 4.25
C THR A 181 12.00 3.35 3.09
N GLU A 182 12.16 2.39 2.18
CA GLU A 182 13.01 2.51 0.99
C GLU A 182 12.30 1.95 -0.26
N GLU A 183 12.73 2.38 -1.44
CA GLU A 183 12.35 1.83 -2.73
C GLU A 183 13.48 0.92 -3.21
N SER A 184 13.16 -0.35 -3.49
CA SER A 184 14.10 -1.36 -3.95
C SER A 184 13.64 -2.02 -5.24
N ALA A 185 14.58 -2.59 -5.99
CA ALA A 185 14.24 -3.41 -7.13
C ALA A 185 13.55 -4.71 -6.66
N LEU A 186 12.47 -5.10 -7.34
CA LEU A 186 11.70 -6.29 -6.98
C LEU A 186 12.54 -7.57 -7.07
N ASP A 187 13.53 -7.62 -7.96
CA ASP A 187 14.40 -8.76 -8.17
C ASP A 187 15.45 -8.94 -7.05
N GLU A 188 15.71 -7.93 -6.21
CA GLU A 188 16.51 -8.08 -4.99
C GLU A 188 15.89 -9.11 -4.03
N PHE A 189 14.57 -9.32 -4.11
CA PHE A 189 13.85 -10.32 -3.32
C PHE A 189 13.83 -11.72 -3.97
N SER A 190 14.46 -11.91 -5.14
CA SER A 190 14.49 -13.19 -5.85
C SER A 190 15.10 -14.35 -5.06
N PRO A 191 16.03 -14.16 -4.10
CA PRO A 191 16.48 -15.26 -3.24
C PRO A 191 15.44 -15.73 -2.23
N HIS A 192 14.44 -14.91 -1.95
CA HIS A 192 13.39 -15.17 -0.97
C HIS A 192 12.20 -15.89 -1.62
N ARG A 193 11.24 -16.30 -0.79
CA ARG A 193 10.04 -17.01 -1.24
C ARG A 193 8.91 -16.02 -1.46
N ALA A 194 8.45 -15.86 -2.69
CA ALA A 194 7.22 -15.14 -2.97
C ALA A 194 6.03 -15.91 -2.37
N VAL A 195 5.17 -15.22 -1.63
CA VAL A 195 4.04 -15.83 -0.91
C VAL A 195 2.71 -15.50 -1.54
N ALA A 196 2.42 -14.22 -1.71
CA ALA A 196 1.15 -13.80 -2.28
C ALA A 196 1.24 -12.42 -2.94
N HIS A 197 0.34 -12.19 -3.88
CA HIS A 197 0.14 -10.97 -4.62
C HIS A 197 -1.33 -10.56 -4.50
N TYR A 198 -1.56 -9.36 -4.01
CA TYR A 198 -2.89 -8.80 -3.80
C TYR A 198 -3.06 -7.52 -4.61
N ARG A 199 -4.29 -7.28 -5.05
CA ARG A 199 -4.70 -6.03 -5.66
C ARG A 199 -5.95 -5.52 -4.97
N TRP A 200 -5.85 -4.35 -4.34
CA TRP A 200 -7.00 -3.76 -3.68
C TRP A 200 -8.06 -3.39 -4.73
N PRO A 201 -9.31 -3.81 -4.55
CA PRO A 201 -10.34 -3.57 -5.55
C PRO A 201 -10.61 -2.07 -5.76
N SER A 202 -10.92 -1.72 -6.99
CA SER A 202 -11.10 -0.32 -7.42
C SER A 202 -12.38 0.35 -6.95
N ALA A 203 -13.31 -0.35 -6.39
CA ALA A 203 -14.51 0.12 -5.67
C ALA A 203 -15.40 -1.09 -5.34
N ILE A 204 -15.98 -1.07 -4.20
CA ILE A 204 -17.26 -1.71 -3.95
C ILE A 204 -18.35 -0.67 -4.20
#